data_0b2f2a86bbe00707465ef326ce986c91
#
_entry.id   0b2f2a86bbe00707465ef326ce986c91
#
_cell.length_a   1.000
_cell.length_b   1.000
_cell.length_c   1.000
_cell.angle_alpha   90.00
_cell.angle_beta   90.00
_cell.angle_gamma   90.00
#
_symmetry.space_group_name_H-M   'P 1'
#
loop_
_entity.id
_entity.type
_entity.pdbx_description
1 polymer ?
#
loop_
_entity_poly.entity_id
_entity_poly.type
_entity_poly.pdbx_seq_one_letter_code
_entity_poly.pdbx_strand_id
1 'polypeptide(L)'
;MMNNDDLNIIEAAPASEIPPPDPNRMLELLQSETASERMLAARAFCEIKDPRSIPILIKLLDDVCPLVRVSTTYALGRNTAYNAVEPLIKLLAVDFNGYVRKGIVWALGNSKDRRALQPLIHALKTDISAVRLWAASGLAQIATLDYDDIIAAIPPLIQGLRRDSTAAVRSNCAWAIGQLCRELPSNVIYATAIDALIESLVEDEDFGVKDDARSAILKVGDPRGLQMIEELEFEGLI
;
A
#
# COMPACT_ATOMS: atom_id res chain seq x y z
N MET A 1 -35.54 -29.71 -38.45
CA MET A 1 -35.93 -28.56 -37.62
C MET A 1 -35.84 -29.04 -36.19
N MET A 2 -34.70 -28.80 -35.53
CA MET A 2 -34.52 -29.05 -34.10
C MET A 2 -34.73 -27.72 -33.39
N ASN A 3 -35.66 -27.71 -32.45
CA ASN A 3 -35.98 -26.54 -31.62
C ASN A 3 -34.83 -26.26 -30.66
N ASN A 4 -34.42 -25.00 -30.64
CA ASN A 4 -33.28 -24.46 -29.92
C ASN A 4 -33.67 -23.85 -28.56
N ASP A 5 -34.66 -24.41 -27.89
CA ASP A 5 -35.32 -23.80 -26.70
C ASP A 5 -35.00 -24.45 -25.35
N ASP A 6 -33.96 -25.30 -25.25
CA ASP A 6 -33.54 -25.89 -23.97
C ASP A 6 -32.13 -25.51 -23.52
N LEU A 7 -31.75 -24.23 -23.66
CA LEU A 7 -30.70 -23.68 -22.84
C LEU A 7 -31.29 -23.24 -21.50
N ASN A 8 -31.42 -24.21 -20.59
CA ASN A 8 -31.68 -23.93 -19.18
C ASN A 8 -30.66 -22.90 -18.66
N ILE A 9 -31.09 -21.66 -18.60
CA ILE A 9 -30.46 -20.64 -17.81
C ILE A 9 -30.56 -21.14 -16.37
N ILE A 10 -29.46 -21.65 -15.84
CA ILE A 10 -29.31 -21.84 -14.39
C ILE A 10 -29.38 -20.43 -13.81
N GLU A 11 -30.58 -20.01 -13.41
CA GLU A 11 -30.74 -18.85 -12.55
C GLU A 11 -29.87 -19.12 -11.34
N ALA A 12 -28.73 -18.41 -11.26
CA ALA A 12 -27.90 -18.40 -10.07
C ALA A 12 -28.83 -17.98 -8.92
N ALA A 13 -29.08 -18.91 -7.99
CA ALA A 13 -29.82 -18.58 -6.78
C ALA A 13 -29.24 -17.28 -6.20
N PRO A 14 -30.08 -16.31 -5.78
CA PRO A 14 -29.60 -15.08 -5.22
C PRO A 14 -28.61 -15.44 -4.11
N ALA A 15 -27.37 -14.93 -4.22
CA ALA A 15 -26.36 -15.13 -3.20
C ALA A 15 -27.04 -14.77 -1.87
N SER A 16 -27.25 -15.78 -1.01
CA SER A 16 -27.86 -15.57 0.28
C SER A 16 -27.02 -14.52 0.97
N GLU A 17 -27.58 -13.34 1.21
CA GLU A 17 -26.90 -12.28 1.94
C GLU A 17 -26.51 -12.86 3.30
N ILE A 18 -25.26 -13.27 3.44
CA ILE A 18 -24.72 -13.68 4.72
C ILE A 18 -24.79 -12.42 5.59
N PRO A 19 -25.58 -12.42 6.68
CA PRO A 19 -25.70 -11.24 7.49
C PRO A 19 -24.32 -10.80 7.98
N PRO A 20 -24.05 -9.50 8.07
CA PRO A 20 -22.76 -9.01 8.53
C PRO A 20 -22.49 -9.61 9.93
N PRO A 21 -21.23 -9.95 10.23
CA PRO A 21 -20.89 -10.56 11.51
C PRO A 21 -21.24 -9.62 12.68
N ASP A 22 -21.83 -10.17 13.74
CA ASP A 22 -22.18 -9.41 14.95
C ASP A 22 -20.90 -8.88 15.63
N PRO A 23 -20.76 -7.56 15.82
CA PRO A 23 -19.57 -6.96 16.44
C PRO A 23 -19.30 -7.49 17.86
N ASN A 24 -20.33 -7.72 18.68
CA ASN A 24 -20.14 -8.20 20.05
C ASN A 24 -19.59 -9.63 20.04
N ARG A 25 -20.14 -10.48 19.19
CA ARG A 25 -19.63 -11.84 19.03
C ARG A 25 -18.18 -11.83 18.52
N MET A 26 -17.84 -10.97 17.58
CA MET A 26 -16.46 -10.84 17.09
C MET A 26 -15.51 -10.34 18.19
N LEU A 27 -15.91 -9.40 19.05
CA LEU A 27 -15.11 -8.96 20.19
C LEU A 27 -14.81 -10.10 21.18
N GLU A 28 -15.77 -10.99 21.43
CA GLU A 28 -15.55 -12.19 22.24
C GLU A 28 -14.54 -13.13 21.57
N LEU A 29 -14.71 -13.39 20.27
CA LEU A 29 -13.86 -14.30 19.51
C LEU A 29 -12.42 -13.78 19.34
N LEU A 30 -12.16 -12.46 19.39
CA LEU A 30 -10.79 -11.93 19.45
C LEU A 30 -10.02 -12.44 20.68
N GLN A 31 -10.70 -12.86 21.72
CA GLN A 31 -10.10 -13.33 22.96
C GLN A 31 -10.18 -14.85 23.14
N SER A 32 -10.61 -15.57 22.09
CA SER A 32 -10.71 -17.04 22.12
C SER A 32 -9.34 -17.70 22.30
N GLU A 33 -9.32 -18.85 22.94
CA GLU A 33 -8.11 -19.71 23.01
C GLU A 33 -7.71 -20.26 21.66
N THR A 34 -8.67 -20.41 20.74
CA THR A 34 -8.47 -20.97 19.39
C THR A 34 -7.95 -19.91 18.43
N ALA A 35 -6.75 -20.14 17.86
CA ALA A 35 -6.16 -19.21 16.89
C ALA A 35 -7.02 -18.97 15.64
N SER A 36 -7.76 -19.97 15.16
CA SER A 36 -8.67 -19.84 14.02
C SER A 36 -9.83 -18.89 14.30
N GLU A 37 -10.37 -18.89 15.53
CA GLU A 37 -11.43 -17.97 15.92
C GLU A 37 -10.89 -16.54 16.07
N ARG A 38 -9.73 -16.36 16.73
CA ARG A 38 -9.08 -15.03 16.79
C ARG A 38 -8.78 -14.48 15.40
N MET A 39 -8.28 -15.31 14.48
CA MET A 39 -8.03 -14.90 13.10
C MET A 39 -9.32 -14.49 12.37
N LEU A 40 -10.39 -15.30 12.48
CA LEU A 40 -11.69 -15.00 11.89
C LEU A 40 -12.24 -13.66 12.41
N ALA A 41 -12.19 -13.48 13.71
CA ALA A 41 -12.65 -12.25 14.36
C ALA A 41 -11.82 -11.03 13.93
N ALA A 42 -10.48 -11.13 13.89
CA ALA A 42 -9.63 -10.06 13.40
C ALA A 42 -9.95 -9.70 11.94
N ARG A 43 -10.20 -10.69 11.07
CA ARG A 43 -10.63 -10.44 9.68
C ARG A 43 -11.98 -9.72 9.61
N ALA A 44 -12.92 -10.05 10.47
CA ALA A 44 -14.22 -9.36 10.52
C ALA A 44 -14.04 -7.86 10.80
N PHE A 45 -13.07 -7.48 11.64
CA PHE A 45 -12.73 -6.08 11.91
C PHE A 45 -12.00 -5.35 10.76
N CYS A 46 -11.76 -6.01 9.64
CA CYS A 46 -11.43 -5.28 8.41
C CYS A 46 -12.64 -4.53 7.84
N GLU A 47 -13.85 -4.99 8.12
CA GLU A 47 -15.11 -4.40 7.65
C GLU A 47 -15.89 -3.72 8.79
N ILE A 48 -15.82 -4.27 10.01
CA ILE A 48 -16.45 -3.71 11.20
C ILE A 48 -15.58 -2.58 11.76
N LYS A 49 -16.18 -1.41 11.96
CA LYS A 49 -15.54 -0.28 12.66
C LYS A 49 -16.08 -0.19 14.08
N ASP A 50 -15.33 -0.71 15.03
CA ASP A 50 -15.67 -0.67 16.43
C ASP A 50 -14.42 -0.33 17.28
N PRO A 51 -14.36 0.85 17.91
CA PRO A 51 -13.19 1.27 18.70
C PRO A 51 -12.87 0.33 19.87
N ARG A 52 -13.82 -0.46 20.35
CA ARG A 52 -13.62 -1.44 21.44
C ARG A 52 -12.64 -2.56 21.00
N SER A 53 -12.53 -2.81 19.70
CA SER A 53 -11.61 -3.82 19.16
C SER A 53 -10.14 -3.39 19.25
N ILE A 54 -9.85 -2.09 19.21
CA ILE A 54 -8.48 -1.56 19.10
C ILE A 54 -7.54 -2.08 20.19
N PRO A 55 -7.85 -1.97 21.49
CA PRO A 55 -6.96 -2.46 22.54
C PRO A 55 -6.76 -3.98 22.50
N ILE A 56 -7.74 -4.74 22.01
CA ILE A 56 -7.64 -6.20 21.87
C ILE A 56 -6.76 -6.53 20.64
N LEU A 57 -7.00 -5.86 19.50
CA LEU A 57 -6.18 -6.02 18.29
C LEU A 57 -4.71 -5.64 18.55
N ILE A 58 -4.43 -4.59 19.32
CA ILE A 58 -3.05 -4.24 19.70
C ILE A 58 -2.38 -5.41 20.46
N LYS A 59 -3.07 -6.08 21.37
CA LYS A 59 -2.53 -7.26 22.07
C LYS A 59 -2.30 -8.44 21.12
N LEU A 60 -3.14 -8.62 20.09
CA LEU A 60 -3.02 -9.69 19.11
C LEU A 60 -1.87 -9.46 18.09
N LEU A 61 -1.20 -8.31 18.12
CA LEU A 61 0.06 -8.13 17.39
C LEU A 61 1.16 -9.06 17.92
N ASP A 62 1.08 -9.49 19.18
CA ASP A 62 2.03 -10.44 19.81
C ASP A 62 1.51 -11.89 19.76
N ASP A 63 0.47 -12.20 18.98
CA ASP A 63 -0.07 -13.57 18.88
C ASP A 63 0.98 -14.55 18.34
N VAL A 64 1.01 -15.74 18.90
CA VAL A 64 1.93 -16.81 18.47
C VAL A 64 1.66 -17.24 17.03
N CYS A 65 0.41 -17.18 16.58
CA CYS A 65 0.00 -17.55 15.24
C CYS A 65 0.21 -16.37 14.24
N PRO A 66 1.10 -16.51 13.24
CA PRO A 66 1.34 -15.45 12.29
C PRO A 66 0.10 -15.07 11.46
N LEU A 67 -0.86 -15.98 11.24
CA LEU A 67 -2.10 -15.66 10.53
C LEU A 67 -3.02 -14.75 11.34
N VAL A 68 -3.00 -14.87 12.67
CA VAL A 68 -3.69 -13.93 13.57
C VAL A 68 -3.02 -12.57 13.47
N ARG A 69 -1.68 -12.51 13.57
CA ARG A 69 -0.95 -11.23 13.42
C ARG A 69 -1.21 -10.56 12.07
N VAL A 70 -1.20 -11.31 10.94
CA VAL A 70 -1.55 -10.77 9.61
C VAL A 70 -2.94 -10.15 9.62
N SER A 71 -3.96 -10.90 10.08
CA SER A 71 -5.35 -10.42 10.12
C SER A 71 -5.48 -9.18 11.01
N THR A 72 -4.77 -9.17 12.12
CA THR A 72 -4.72 -8.06 13.08
C THR A 72 -4.13 -6.79 12.46
N THR A 73 -3.04 -6.91 11.69
CA THR A 73 -2.43 -5.74 11.03
C THR A 73 -3.38 -5.11 10.02
N TYR A 74 -4.12 -5.92 9.25
CA TYR A 74 -5.14 -5.41 8.33
C TYR A 74 -6.33 -4.78 9.06
N ALA A 75 -6.80 -5.39 10.16
CA ALA A 75 -7.86 -4.81 10.99
C ALA A 75 -7.46 -3.44 11.55
N LEU A 76 -6.24 -3.30 12.08
CA LEU A 76 -5.71 -2.03 12.58
C LEU A 76 -5.50 -0.99 11.47
N GLY A 77 -5.15 -1.42 10.26
CA GLY A 77 -5.03 -0.52 9.12
C GLY A 77 -6.39 0.00 8.61
N ARG A 78 -7.48 -0.74 8.83
CA ARG A 78 -8.86 -0.31 8.56
C ARG A 78 -9.47 0.50 9.71
N ASN A 79 -9.05 0.23 10.94
CA ASN A 79 -9.46 0.90 12.16
C ASN A 79 -8.28 1.67 12.74
N THR A 80 -7.83 2.69 12.00
CA THR A 80 -6.64 3.45 12.38
C THR A 80 -6.79 4.09 13.76
N ALA A 81 -5.77 3.92 14.60
CA ALA A 81 -5.75 4.47 15.94
C ALA A 81 -4.33 4.94 16.31
N TYR A 82 -4.21 6.11 16.90
CA TYR A 82 -2.94 6.71 17.30
C TYR A 82 -2.08 5.79 18.20
N ASN A 83 -2.73 5.07 19.11
CA ASN A 83 -2.07 4.14 20.04
C ASN A 83 -1.63 2.82 19.41
N ALA A 84 -2.08 2.50 18.19
CA ALA A 84 -1.65 1.31 17.46
C ALA A 84 -0.34 1.53 16.67
N VAL A 85 0.03 2.78 16.37
CA VAL A 85 1.17 3.11 15.50
C VAL A 85 2.48 2.61 16.10
N GLU A 86 2.75 2.92 17.35
CA GLU A 86 3.99 2.50 18.02
C GLU A 86 4.14 0.97 18.15
N PRO A 87 3.10 0.23 18.56
CA PRO A 87 3.13 -1.25 18.51
C PRO A 87 3.39 -1.81 17.11
N LEU A 88 2.79 -1.24 16.06
CA LEU A 88 3.04 -1.64 14.67
C LEU A 88 4.50 -1.39 14.25
N ILE A 89 5.06 -0.24 14.60
CA ILE A 89 6.47 0.09 14.31
C ILE A 89 7.41 -0.90 15.01
N LYS A 90 7.16 -1.22 16.28
CA LYS A 90 7.97 -2.20 17.02
C LYS A 90 7.91 -3.57 16.39
N LEU A 91 6.72 -4.03 16.01
CA LEU A 91 6.55 -5.33 15.39
C LEU A 91 7.20 -5.39 13.99
N LEU A 92 7.15 -4.30 13.20
CA LEU A 92 7.81 -4.22 11.89
C LEU A 92 9.31 -4.54 11.99
N ALA A 93 9.96 -4.09 13.05
CA ALA A 93 11.39 -4.26 13.25
C ALA A 93 11.81 -5.70 13.61
N VAL A 94 10.89 -6.52 14.15
CA VAL A 94 11.25 -7.81 14.74
C VAL A 94 10.50 -9.02 14.18
N ASP A 95 9.39 -8.84 13.47
CA ASP A 95 8.62 -9.98 12.97
C ASP A 95 9.33 -10.66 11.79
N PHE A 96 9.54 -11.96 11.89
CA PHE A 96 10.18 -12.76 10.85
C PHE A 96 9.26 -13.05 9.65
N ASN A 97 7.94 -12.92 9.81
CA ASN A 97 6.98 -13.23 8.76
C ASN A 97 6.77 -12.03 7.84
N GLY A 98 7.17 -12.16 6.57
CA GLY A 98 7.05 -11.09 5.57
C GLY A 98 5.60 -10.65 5.29
N TYR A 99 4.60 -11.53 5.45
CA TYR A 99 3.19 -11.16 5.30
C TYR A 99 2.71 -10.29 6.46
N VAL A 100 3.20 -10.52 7.68
CA VAL A 100 2.93 -9.64 8.83
C VAL A 100 3.54 -8.28 8.57
N ARG A 101 4.84 -8.21 8.19
CA ARG A 101 5.50 -6.93 7.87
C ARG A 101 4.82 -6.19 6.72
N LYS A 102 4.38 -6.91 5.66
CA LYS A 102 3.56 -6.32 4.59
C LYS A 102 2.27 -5.68 5.12
N GLY A 103 1.53 -6.39 5.99
CA GLY A 103 0.32 -5.86 6.62
C GLY A 103 0.62 -4.64 7.48
N ILE A 104 1.75 -4.64 8.20
CA ILE A 104 2.17 -3.52 9.05
C ILE A 104 2.47 -2.27 8.20
N VAL A 105 3.27 -2.37 7.12
CA VAL A 105 3.59 -1.19 6.30
C VAL A 105 2.34 -0.61 5.64
N TRP A 106 1.40 -1.46 5.24
CA TRP A 106 0.10 -1.02 4.76
C TRP A 106 -0.71 -0.30 5.84
N ALA A 107 -0.77 -0.85 7.06
CA ALA A 107 -1.48 -0.24 8.20
C ALA A 107 -0.85 1.09 8.61
N LEU A 108 0.48 1.16 8.63
CA LEU A 108 1.22 2.40 8.92
C LEU A 108 0.97 3.48 7.86
N GLY A 109 0.93 3.13 6.57
CA GLY A 109 0.57 4.06 5.50
C GLY A 109 -0.82 4.65 5.72
N ASN A 110 -1.81 3.82 6.08
CA ASN A 110 -3.18 4.26 6.35
C ASN A 110 -3.33 5.07 7.64
N SER A 111 -2.39 4.97 8.57
CA SER A 111 -2.47 5.65 9.88
C SER A 111 -2.40 7.17 9.76
N LYS A 112 -1.80 7.70 8.69
CA LYS A 112 -1.49 9.12 8.50
C LYS A 112 -0.75 9.70 9.71
N ASP A 113 0.15 8.92 10.29
CA ASP A 113 0.92 9.32 11.46
C ASP A 113 2.40 9.46 11.08
N ARG A 114 2.95 10.64 11.31
CA ARG A 114 4.32 11.01 10.96
C ARG A 114 5.40 10.08 11.54
N ARG A 115 5.10 9.42 12.67
CA ARG A 115 6.02 8.45 13.27
C ARG A 115 6.35 7.27 12.35
N ALA A 116 5.47 6.97 11.39
CA ALA A 116 5.67 5.88 10.44
C ALA A 116 6.63 6.23 9.29
N LEU A 117 6.98 7.52 9.07
CA LEU A 117 7.80 7.95 7.93
C LEU A 117 9.15 7.21 7.86
N GLN A 118 9.94 7.28 8.92
CA GLN A 118 11.26 6.65 8.95
C GLN A 118 11.21 5.11 8.91
N PRO A 119 10.30 4.43 9.64
CA PRO A 119 10.07 2.99 9.48
C PRO A 119 9.72 2.57 8.06
N LEU A 120 8.88 3.33 7.34
CA LEU A 120 8.54 3.03 5.94
C LEU A 120 9.72 3.27 4.98
N ILE A 121 10.51 4.33 5.18
CA ILE A 121 11.76 4.56 4.42
C ILE A 121 12.73 3.38 4.62
N HIS A 122 12.89 2.91 5.85
CA HIS A 122 13.74 1.76 6.15
C HIS A 122 13.22 0.49 5.46
N ALA A 123 11.92 0.21 5.58
CA ALA A 123 11.30 -0.95 4.95
C ALA A 123 11.43 -0.93 3.41
N LEU A 124 11.27 0.24 2.77
CA LEU A 124 11.49 0.40 1.33
C LEU A 124 12.91 0.02 0.89
N LYS A 125 13.91 0.30 1.73
CA LYS A 125 15.32 0.06 1.39
C LYS A 125 15.79 -1.36 1.65
N THR A 126 15.22 -2.06 2.63
CA THR A 126 15.87 -3.24 3.22
C THR A 126 15.03 -4.51 3.24
N ASP A 127 13.72 -4.42 3.05
CA ASP A 127 12.82 -5.56 3.22
C ASP A 127 12.64 -6.37 1.91
N ILE A 128 11.84 -7.44 1.97
CA ILE A 128 11.44 -8.21 0.78
C ILE A 128 10.59 -7.37 -0.18
N SER A 129 10.59 -7.72 -1.47
CA SER A 129 9.91 -6.94 -2.52
C SER A 129 8.44 -6.63 -2.22
N ALA A 130 7.69 -7.58 -1.66
CA ALA A 130 6.29 -7.37 -1.29
C ALA A 130 6.10 -6.30 -0.19
N VAL A 131 7.06 -6.16 0.73
CA VAL A 131 7.04 -5.11 1.77
C VAL A 131 7.52 -3.79 1.19
N ARG A 132 8.60 -3.79 0.38
CA ARG A 132 9.11 -2.58 -0.29
C ARG A 132 8.05 -1.90 -1.15
N LEU A 133 7.29 -2.70 -1.91
CA LEU A 133 6.18 -2.22 -2.74
C LEU A 133 5.14 -1.43 -1.91
N TRP A 134 4.70 -2.00 -0.80
CA TRP A 134 3.70 -1.33 0.05
C TRP A 134 4.28 -0.20 0.88
N ALA A 135 5.58 -0.23 1.18
CA ALA A 135 6.28 0.87 1.82
C ALA A 135 6.33 2.12 0.93
N ALA A 136 6.58 1.97 -0.39
CA ALA A 136 6.50 3.07 -1.34
C ALA A 136 5.11 3.71 -1.36
N SER A 137 4.05 2.90 -1.43
CA SER A 137 2.67 3.40 -1.36
C SER A 137 2.36 4.10 -0.04
N GLY A 138 2.83 3.53 1.09
CA GLY A 138 2.65 4.11 2.42
C GLY A 138 3.35 5.46 2.56
N LEU A 139 4.55 5.61 2.00
CA LEU A 139 5.27 6.89 1.99
C LEU A 139 4.50 7.98 1.26
N ALA A 140 3.89 7.67 0.11
CA ALA A 140 3.05 8.63 -0.62
C ALA A 140 1.85 9.12 0.21
N GLN A 141 1.29 8.27 1.08
CA GLN A 141 0.15 8.63 1.92
C GLN A 141 0.53 9.47 3.15
N ILE A 142 1.70 9.19 3.75
CA ILE A 142 2.15 9.86 4.97
C ILE A 142 2.83 11.19 4.67
N ALA A 143 3.68 11.22 3.64
CA ALA A 143 4.48 12.41 3.34
C ALA A 143 3.63 13.62 2.90
N THR A 144 2.41 13.41 2.39
CA THR A 144 1.50 14.52 2.05
C THR A 144 1.02 15.36 3.24
N LEU A 145 1.37 14.97 4.47
CA LEU A 145 0.96 15.69 5.68
C LEU A 145 1.82 16.93 5.96
N ASP A 146 3.08 16.94 5.51
CA ASP A 146 4.02 18.01 5.79
C ASP A 146 5.07 18.13 4.67
N TYR A 147 5.51 19.36 4.36
CA TYR A 147 6.53 19.63 3.35
C TYR A 147 7.85 18.91 3.63
N ASP A 148 8.34 18.93 4.87
CA ASP A 148 9.59 18.29 5.26
C ASP A 148 9.52 16.76 5.10
N ASP A 149 8.33 16.18 5.29
CA ASP A 149 8.09 14.76 5.12
C ASP A 149 8.14 14.37 3.63
N ILE A 150 7.62 15.23 2.73
CA ILE A 150 7.76 15.05 1.28
C ILE A 150 9.23 15.06 0.89
N ILE A 151 9.98 16.07 1.36
CA ILE A 151 11.43 16.20 1.10
C ILE A 151 12.19 14.97 1.58
N ALA A 152 11.83 14.38 2.71
CA ALA A 152 12.47 13.19 3.25
C ALA A 152 12.09 11.90 2.48
N ALA A 153 10.88 11.82 1.92
CA ALA A 153 10.37 10.64 1.23
C ALA A 153 10.85 10.51 -0.22
N ILE A 154 11.02 11.61 -0.95
CA ILE A 154 11.35 11.57 -2.39
C ILE A 154 12.71 10.93 -2.68
N PRO A 155 13.83 11.24 -2.02
CA PRO A 155 15.12 10.63 -2.37
C PRO A 155 15.13 9.10 -2.25
N PRO A 156 14.60 8.44 -1.20
CA PRO A 156 14.51 6.98 -1.15
C PRO A 156 13.56 6.40 -2.21
N LEU A 157 12.49 7.10 -2.59
CA LEU A 157 11.62 6.67 -3.69
C LEU A 157 12.34 6.74 -5.05
N ILE A 158 13.11 7.80 -5.32
CA ILE A 158 13.98 7.89 -6.53
C ILE A 158 14.98 6.75 -6.56
N GLN A 159 15.59 6.43 -5.40
CA GLN A 159 16.51 5.29 -5.33
C GLN A 159 15.80 3.97 -5.65
N GLY A 160 14.58 3.77 -5.12
CA GLY A 160 13.74 2.61 -5.42
C GLY A 160 13.37 2.53 -6.90
N LEU A 161 12.93 3.64 -7.50
CA LEU A 161 12.59 3.74 -8.92
C LEU A 161 13.77 3.34 -9.82
N ARG A 162 14.96 3.87 -9.54
CA ARG A 162 16.15 3.64 -10.38
C ARG A 162 16.83 2.29 -10.21
N ARG A 163 16.68 1.64 -9.03
CA ARG A 163 17.58 0.53 -8.65
C ARG A 163 16.91 -0.71 -8.10
N ASP A 164 15.62 -0.69 -7.85
CA ASP A 164 14.98 -1.90 -7.33
C ASP A 164 14.94 -2.98 -8.42
N SER A 165 15.33 -4.19 -8.03
CA SER A 165 15.33 -5.34 -8.93
C SER A 165 13.92 -5.81 -9.34
N THR A 166 12.88 -5.36 -8.65
CA THR A 166 11.50 -5.77 -8.87
C THR A 166 10.73 -4.66 -9.57
N ALA A 167 10.29 -4.88 -10.80
CA ALA A 167 9.54 -3.90 -11.59
C ALA A 167 8.33 -3.33 -10.83
N ALA A 168 7.55 -4.15 -10.13
CA ALA A 168 6.41 -3.69 -9.35
C ALA A 168 6.79 -2.71 -8.22
N VAL A 169 8.01 -2.79 -7.66
CA VAL A 169 8.50 -1.81 -6.68
C VAL A 169 8.87 -0.51 -7.39
N ARG A 170 9.56 -0.59 -8.55
CA ARG A 170 9.87 0.58 -9.38
C ARG A 170 8.59 1.32 -9.80
N SER A 171 7.60 0.60 -10.31
CA SER A 171 6.26 1.09 -10.65
C SER A 171 5.61 1.88 -9.49
N ASN A 172 5.58 1.27 -8.30
CA ASN A 172 5.01 1.93 -7.13
C ASN A 172 5.81 3.16 -6.67
N CYS A 173 7.14 3.16 -6.86
CA CYS A 173 7.97 4.34 -6.62
C CYS A 173 7.63 5.47 -7.61
N ALA A 174 7.47 5.16 -8.91
CA ALA A 174 7.04 6.15 -9.90
C ALA A 174 5.70 6.78 -9.54
N TRP A 175 4.71 5.94 -9.22
CA TRP A 175 3.41 6.40 -8.75
C TRP A 175 3.51 7.29 -7.50
N ALA A 176 4.29 6.87 -6.49
CA ALA A 176 4.46 7.61 -5.24
C ALA A 176 5.12 8.98 -5.47
N ILE A 177 6.17 9.04 -6.30
CA ILE A 177 6.83 10.28 -6.70
C ILE A 177 5.82 11.21 -7.37
N GLY A 178 5.03 10.71 -8.32
CA GLY A 178 3.99 11.48 -8.99
C GLY A 178 2.96 12.08 -8.02
N GLN A 179 2.56 11.34 -6.97
CA GLN A 179 1.65 11.88 -5.95
C GLN A 179 2.31 13.01 -5.15
N LEU A 180 3.55 12.82 -4.72
CA LEU A 180 4.26 13.78 -3.87
C LEU A 180 4.67 15.06 -4.61
N CYS A 181 5.08 14.96 -5.88
CA CYS A 181 5.47 16.10 -6.70
C CYS A 181 4.33 17.10 -6.93
N ARG A 182 3.08 16.67 -6.85
CA ARG A 182 1.92 17.58 -6.98
C ARG A 182 1.79 18.55 -5.80
N GLU A 183 2.29 18.17 -4.65
CA GLU A 183 2.27 18.97 -3.41
C GLU A 183 3.59 19.72 -3.18
N LEU A 184 4.57 19.54 -4.09
CA LEU A 184 5.90 20.10 -3.92
C LEU A 184 6.08 21.33 -4.82
N PRO A 185 6.52 22.49 -4.28
CA PRO A 185 6.91 23.63 -5.09
C PRO A 185 8.17 23.29 -5.90
N SER A 186 8.36 23.98 -7.03
CA SER A 186 9.55 23.81 -7.86
C SER A 186 10.81 24.13 -7.07
N ASN A 187 11.65 23.11 -6.87
CA ASN A 187 12.95 23.17 -6.20
C ASN A 187 13.85 22.05 -6.74
N VAL A 188 15.08 21.92 -6.21
CA VAL A 188 16.06 20.92 -6.66
C VAL A 188 15.54 19.48 -6.49
N ILE A 189 14.82 19.18 -5.41
CA ILE A 189 14.27 17.83 -5.14
C ILE A 189 13.17 17.52 -6.13
N TYR A 190 12.27 18.49 -6.38
CA TYR A 190 11.25 18.37 -7.43
C TYR A 190 11.88 18.10 -8.80
N ALA A 191 12.88 18.91 -9.18
CA ALA A 191 13.57 18.75 -10.46
C ALA A 191 14.20 17.35 -10.59
N THR A 192 14.87 16.87 -9.54
CA THR A 192 15.48 15.54 -9.52
C THR A 192 14.44 14.42 -9.60
N ALA A 193 13.26 14.60 -9.00
CA ALA A 193 12.17 13.65 -9.07
C ALA A 193 11.59 13.55 -10.49
N ILE A 194 11.40 14.68 -11.16
CA ILE A 194 10.96 14.72 -12.57
C ILE A 194 12.00 14.07 -13.48
N ASP A 195 13.30 14.37 -13.29
CA ASP A 195 14.37 13.76 -14.06
C ASP A 195 14.37 12.22 -13.91
N ALA A 196 14.13 11.71 -12.68
CA ALA A 196 14.03 10.27 -12.45
C ALA A 196 12.80 9.62 -13.11
N LEU A 197 11.66 10.32 -13.17
CA LEU A 197 10.48 9.84 -13.89
C LEU A 197 10.73 9.83 -15.42
N ILE A 198 11.36 10.86 -15.98
CA ILE A 198 11.73 10.92 -17.40
C ILE A 198 12.72 9.80 -17.75
N GLU A 199 13.77 9.62 -16.94
CA GLU A 199 14.73 8.53 -17.09
C GLU A 199 14.03 7.17 -17.11
N SER A 200 13.12 6.93 -16.18
CA SER A 200 12.36 5.68 -16.11
C SER A 200 11.42 5.49 -17.31
N LEU A 201 10.76 6.54 -17.80
CA LEU A 201 9.92 6.50 -19.00
C LEU A 201 10.73 6.07 -20.24
N VAL A 202 11.96 6.58 -20.39
CA VAL A 202 12.81 6.33 -21.55
C VAL A 202 13.53 4.98 -21.43
N GLU A 203 14.13 4.69 -20.27
CA GLU A 203 15.18 3.68 -20.14
C GLU A 203 14.75 2.40 -19.41
N ASP A 204 13.65 2.40 -18.64
CA ASP A 204 13.28 1.19 -17.87
C ASP A 204 13.01 0.01 -18.81
N GLU A 205 13.49 -1.17 -18.43
CA GLU A 205 13.32 -2.41 -19.19
C GLU A 205 11.87 -2.95 -19.18
N ASP A 206 11.07 -2.55 -18.16
CA ASP A 206 9.69 -3.02 -17.96
C ASP A 206 8.69 -1.98 -18.47
N PHE A 207 7.82 -2.39 -19.40
CA PHE A 207 6.82 -1.51 -19.99
C PHE A 207 5.81 -0.98 -18.96
N GLY A 208 5.47 -1.75 -17.92
CA GLY A 208 4.57 -1.32 -16.87
C GLY A 208 5.18 -0.16 -16.06
N VAL A 209 6.49 -0.22 -15.81
CA VAL A 209 7.19 0.88 -15.13
C VAL A 209 7.23 2.13 -16.01
N LYS A 210 7.48 1.99 -17.32
CA LYS A 210 7.42 3.12 -18.28
C LYS A 210 6.02 3.76 -18.28
N ASP A 211 4.96 2.96 -18.31
CA ASP A 211 3.57 3.45 -18.32
C ASP A 211 3.21 4.16 -17.02
N ASP A 212 3.63 3.63 -15.87
CA ASP A 212 3.43 4.28 -14.57
C ASP A 212 4.23 5.58 -14.45
N ALA A 213 5.46 5.64 -14.97
CA ALA A 213 6.25 6.86 -15.03
C ALA A 213 5.58 7.91 -15.94
N ARG A 214 5.10 7.51 -17.13
CA ARG A 214 4.29 8.36 -18.03
C ARG A 214 3.05 8.91 -17.31
N SER A 215 2.31 8.04 -16.66
CA SER A 215 1.11 8.40 -15.89
C SER A 215 1.42 9.38 -14.76
N ALA A 216 2.55 9.21 -14.07
CA ALA A 216 3.03 10.12 -13.04
C ALA A 216 3.36 11.49 -13.60
N ILE A 217 4.12 11.57 -14.71
CA ILE A 217 4.48 12.81 -15.41
C ILE A 217 3.22 13.57 -15.84
N LEU A 218 2.27 12.89 -16.49
CA LEU A 218 1.00 13.49 -16.92
C LEU A 218 0.19 14.08 -15.74
N LYS A 219 0.18 13.39 -14.59
CA LYS A 219 -0.50 13.86 -13.38
C LYS A 219 0.17 15.07 -12.73
N VAL A 220 1.49 15.13 -12.79
CA VAL A 220 2.27 16.27 -12.26
C VAL A 220 2.17 17.48 -13.18
N GLY A 221 2.18 17.26 -14.51
CA GLY A 221 2.08 18.32 -15.50
C GLY A 221 3.36 19.15 -15.68
N ASP A 222 4.53 18.59 -15.34
CA ASP A 222 5.83 19.28 -15.53
C ASP A 222 6.12 19.46 -17.02
N PRO A 223 6.46 20.68 -17.49
CA PRO A 223 6.68 20.95 -18.92
C PRO A 223 7.77 20.10 -19.57
N ARG A 224 8.87 19.78 -18.86
CA ARG A 224 9.96 18.94 -19.38
C ARG A 224 9.50 17.50 -19.61
N GLY A 225 8.74 16.98 -18.64
CA GLY A 225 8.17 15.64 -18.75
C GLY A 225 7.14 15.54 -19.87
N LEU A 226 6.24 16.54 -20.00
CA LEU A 226 5.26 16.59 -21.08
C LEU A 226 5.91 16.69 -22.45
N GLN A 227 6.95 17.51 -22.60
CA GLN A 227 7.73 17.61 -23.84
C GLN A 227 8.36 16.27 -24.20
N MET A 228 8.94 15.56 -23.25
CA MET A 228 9.54 14.22 -23.50
C MET A 228 8.48 13.22 -23.99
N ILE A 229 7.27 13.24 -23.40
CA ILE A 229 6.16 12.37 -23.85
C ILE A 229 5.82 12.68 -25.31
N GLU A 230 5.66 13.96 -25.68
CA GLU A 230 5.36 14.39 -27.05
C GLU A 230 6.45 13.96 -28.04
N GLU A 231 7.73 14.07 -27.67
CA GLU A 231 8.86 13.62 -28.49
C GLU A 231 8.80 12.11 -28.74
N LEU A 232 8.58 11.31 -27.70
CA LEU A 232 8.50 9.83 -27.81
C LEU A 232 7.26 9.38 -28.61
N GLU A 233 6.12 10.05 -28.48
CA GLU A 233 4.91 9.80 -29.28
C GLU A 233 5.15 10.12 -30.76
N PHE A 234 5.83 11.24 -31.04
CA PHE A 234 6.17 11.63 -32.42
C PHE A 234 7.12 10.64 -33.09
N GLU A 235 8.06 10.06 -32.32
CA GLU A 235 9.00 9.03 -32.80
C GLU A 235 8.35 7.63 -32.85
N GLY A 236 7.14 7.45 -32.35
CA GLY A 236 6.43 6.17 -32.32
C GLY A 236 7.05 5.15 -31.34
N LEU A 237 7.68 5.63 -30.27
CA LEU A 237 8.34 4.81 -29.26
C LEU A 237 7.44 4.46 -28.08
N ILE A 238 6.32 5.19 -27.91
CA ILE A 238 5.28 4.94 -26.90
C ILE A 238 3.88 5.19 -27.47
#